data_bbfb78408b930a06062a40b6e7e94bbf
#
_entry.id   bbfb78408b930a06062a40b6e7e94bbf
#
_cell.length_a   1.000
_cell.length_b   1.000
_cell.length_c   1.000
_cell.angle_alpha   90.00
_cell.angle_beta   90.00
_cell.angle_gamma   90.00
#
_symmetry.space_group_name_H-M   'P 1'
#
loop_
_entity.id
_entity.type
_entity.pdbx_description
1 polymer ?
#
loop_
_entity_poly.entity_id
_entity_poly.type
_entity_poly.pdbx_seq_one_letter_code
_entity_poly.pdbx_strand_id
1 'polypeptide(L)'
;MQNLQIYHVPAFEKTILCHLQISPGQRIVDGTCGEGGHAAIIAPCLGESGLYIALDRDAEILEKAKQRLANSSVIRFFNHPYTMLGSALEALKVQGVHCILLDLGLSMYHLKTLDRGFSFMSDSPLDMRFNAQDSPVSALDVVNHFQENEISDILYTFGEERMSKQIAKRIVEKRKIKAITTCSDLAQIIASAKGWRQGSHPATKSFQALRIYVNAELYHLENFLAQVHSWLLPQGLLAVITYHSMEDRLLKNFSKASPYFSLRDKKPILPDEEELRSNASVRSAKLRVLIRA
;
A
#
# COMPACT_ATOMS: atom_id res chain seq x y z
N MET A 1 -31.95 7.34 11.97
CA MET A 1 -31.44 7.11 10.62
C MET A 1 -30.00 6.64 10.76
N GLN A 2 -29.75 5.35 10.52
CA GLN A 2 -28.37 4.85 10.52
C GLN A 2 -27.66 5.51 9.34
N ASN A 3 -26.62 6.30 9.62
CA ASN A 3 -25.69 6.75 8.59
C ASN A 3 -25.11 5.50 7.94
N LEU A 4 -25.55 5.16 6.73
CA LEU A 4 -24.92 4.16 5.89
C LEU A 4 -23.50 4.65 5.60
N GLN A 5 -22.58 4.19 6.39
CA GLN A 5 -21.15 4.44 6.17
C GLN A 5 -20.77 3.70 4.89
N ILE A 6 -20.60 4.41 3.78
CA ILE A 6 -20.19 3.81 2.50
C ILE A 6 -18.74 3.41 2.64
N TYR A 7 -18.50 2.13 2.88
CA TYR A 7 -17.16 1.54 2.88
C TYR A 7 -16.63 1.43 1.45
N HIS A 8 -15.34 1.63 1.31
CA HIS A 8 -14.66 1.45 0.03
C HIS A 8 -14.75 -0.02 -0.41
N VAL A 9 -15.04 -0.25 -1.71
CA VAL A 9 -14.95 -1.57 -2.33
C VAL A 9 -13.48 -1.92 -2.50
N PRO A 10 -13.00 -3.05 -1.96
CA PRO A 10 -11.60 -3.44 -2.10
C PRO A 10 -11.24 -3.73 -3.55
N ALA A 11 -9.98 -3.54 -3.92
CA ALA A 11 -9.50 -3.87 -5.25
C ALA A 11 -9.59 -5.38 -5.50
N PHE A 12 -9.97 -5.77 -6.71
CA PHE A 12 -10.06 -7.17 -7.12
C PHE A 12 -11.00 -8.03 -6.28
N GLU A 13 -12.10 -7.46 -5.75
CA GLU A 13 -13.02 -8.14 -4.84
C GLU A 13 -13.42 -9.54 -5.32
N LYS A 14 -14.02 -9.64 -6.51
CA LYS A 14 -14.45 -10.91 -7.10
C LYS A 14 -13.26 -11.79 -7.50
N THR A 15 -12.24 -11.17 -8.05
CA THR A 15 -11.05 -11.84 -8.56
C THR A 15 -10.25 -12.51 -7.44
N ILE A 16 -10.10 -11.86 -6.28
CA ILE A 16 -9.39 -12.41 -5.13
C ILE A 16 -10.06 -13.68 -4.64
N LEU A 17 -11.37 -13.70 -4.45
CA LEU A 17 -12.10 -14.89 -4.00
C LEU A 17 -11.89 -16.08 -4.96
N CYS A 18 -11.96 -15.84 -6.27
CA CYS A 18 -11.72 -16.87 -7.28
C CYS A 18 -10.27 -17.39 -7.26
N HIS A 19 -9.32 -16.46 -7.15
CA HIS A 19 -7.91 -16.81 -7.28
C HIS A 19 -7.30 -17.38 -5.99
N LEU A 20 -7.75 -17.00 -4.82
CA LEU A 20 -7.21 -17.53 -3.56
C LEU A 20 -7.80 -18.91 -3.20
N GLN A 21 -8.87 -19.35 -3.86
CA GLN A 21 -9.51 -20.64 -3.62
C GLN A 21 -9.78 -20.90 -2.13
N ILE A 22 -10.35 -19.88 -1.47
CA ILE A 22 -10.57 -19.90 -0.02
C ILE A 22 -11.55 -20.99 0.37
N SER A 23 -11.19 -21.76 1.40
CA SER A 23 -11.98 -22.87 1.91
C SER A 23 -12.10 -22.81 3.44
N PRO A 24 -13.18 -23.39 4.01
CA PRO A 24 -13.33 -23.47 5.47
C PRO A 24 -12.11 -24.10 6.16
N GLY A 25 -11.77 -23.58 7.33
CA GLY A 25 -10.63 -24.04 8.14
C GLY A 25 -9.26 -23.48 7.72
N GLN A 26 -9.17 -22.74 6.63
CA GLN A 26 -7.91 -22.12 6.22
C GLN A 26 -7.51 -20.95 7.12
N ARG A 27 -6.20 -20.70 7.16
CA ARG A 27 -5.57 -19.56 7.82
C ARG A 27 -5.07 -18.60 6.77
N ILE A 28 -5.64 -17.39 6.77
CA ILE A 28 -5.35 -16.33 5.81
C ILE A 28 -4.76 -15.14 6.55
N VAL A 29 -3.75 -14.53 5.96
CA VAL A 29 -3.18 -13.26 6.43
C VAL A 29 -3.53 -12.16 5.45
N ASP A 30 -4.00 -11.04 5.96
CA ASP A 30 -4.07 -9.76 5.26
C ASP A 30 -3.06 -8.82 5.92
N GLY A 31 -1.96 -8.56 5.23
CA GLY A 31 -0.87 -7.74 5.75
C GLY A 31 -1.12 -6.23 5.63
N THR A 32 -2.21 -5.84 4.98
CA THR A 32 -2.60 -4.45 4.66
C THR A 32 -4.10 -4.28 4.81
N CYS A 33 -4.61 -4.61 6.00
CA CYS A 33 -6.05 -4.75 6.27
C CYS A 33 -6.85 -3.48 5.95
N GLY A 34 -6.27 -2.30 6.15
CA GLY A 34 -6.96 -1.03 5.97
C GLY A 34 -8.25 -0.98 6.78
N GLU A 35 -9.34 -0.53 6.16
CA GLU A 35 -10.70 -0.50 6.75
C GLU A 35 -11.39 -1.89 6.74
N GLY A 36 -10.66 -2.98 6.47
CA GLY A 36 -11.20 -4.35 6.47
C GLY A 36 -12.01 -4.71 5.24
N GLY A 37 -11.73 -4.12 4.08
CA GLY A 37 -12.44 -4.38 2.85
C GLY A 37 -12.34 -5.85 2.42
N HIS A 38 -11.12 -6.35 2.25
CA HIS A 38 -10.86 -7.76 1.92
C HIS A 38 -11.28 -8.72 3.04
N ALA A 39 -11.07 -8.32 4.30
CA ALA A 39 -11.49 -9.12 5.45
C ALA A 39 -13.01 -9.37 5.47
N ALA A 40 -13.82 -8.38 5.08
CA ALA A 40 -15.25 -8.50 5.05
C ALA A 40 -15.77 -9.55 4.05
N ILE A 41 -15.06 -9.79 2.96
CA ILE A 41 -15.44 -10.77 1.93
C ILE A 41 -14.78 -12.13 2.12
N ILE A 42 -13.58 -12.17 2.71
CA ILE A 42 -12.81 -13.40 2.88
C ILE A 42 -13.20 -14.14 4.17
N ALA A 43 -13.32 -13.43 5.31
CA ALA A 43 -13.54 -14.07 6.60
C ALA A 43 -14.82 -14.95 6.64
N PRO A 44 -15.96 -14.58 6.02
CA PRO A 44 -17.14 -15.45 5.96
C PRO A 44 -16.88 -16.79 5.26
N CYS A 45 -15.94 -16.85 4.31
CA CYS A 45 -15.62 -18.07 3.56
C CYS A 45 -14.79 -19.07 4.38
N LEU A 46 -14.22 -18.65 5.50
CA LEU A 46 -13.33 -19.48 6.33
C LEU A 46 -14.09 -20.40 7.28
N GLY A 47 -15.38 -20.17 7.52
CA GLY A 47 -16.16 -20.90 8.53
C GLY A 47 -15.60 -20.72 9.95
N GLU A 48 -16.23 -21.35 10.94
CA GLU A 48 -15.87 -21.16 12.36
C GLU A 48 -14.47 -21.71 12.72
N SER A 49 -13.98 -22.69 11.99
CA SER A 49 -12.65 -23.31 12.22
C SER A 49 -11.49 -22.56 11.52
N GLY A 50 -11.80 -21.54 10.70
CA GLY A 50 -10.80 -20.77 10.01
C GLY A 50 -10.20 -19.66 10.86
N LEU A 51 -9.15 -19.03 10.34
CA LEU A 51 -8.46 -17.93 10.99
C LEU A 51 -8.07 -16.87 9.97
N TYR A 52 -8.52 -15.64 10.20
CA TYR A 52 -8.10 -14.47 9.45
C TYR A 52 -7.21 -13.58 10.33
N ILE A 53 -5.99 -13.34 9.90
CA ILE A 53 -5.02 -12.53 10.63
C ILE A 53 -4.88 -11.21 9.88
N ALA A 54 -5.37 -10.15 10.47
CA ALA A 54 -5.42 -8.80 9.91
C ALA A 54 -4.31 -7.93 10.50
N LEU A 55 -3.36 -7.49 9.68
CA LEU A 55 -2.33 -6.55 10.09
C LEU A 55 -2.53 -5.21 9.39
N ASP A 56 -2.27 -4.15 10.11
CA ASP A 56 -2.05 -2.82 9.52
C ASP A 56 -1.11 -2.01 10.41
N ARG A 57 -0.20 -1.24 9.81
CA ARG A 57 0.71 -0.36 10.53
C ARG A 57 0.03 0.92 11.03
N ASP A 58 -1.09 1.29 10.43
CA ASP A 58 -1.89 2.44 10.80
C ASP A 58 -2.95 2.03 11.83
N ALA A 59 -2.71 2.42 13.10
CA ALA A 59 -3.60 2.07 14.21
C ALA A 59 -5.01 2.64 14.04
N GLU A 60 -5.14 3.84 13.46
CA GLU A 60 -6.42 4.53 13.30
C GLU A 60 -7.31 3.80 12.29
N ILE A 61 -6.73 3.38 11.16
CA ILE A 61 -7.47 2.66 10.13
C ILE A 61 -7.82 1.25 10.59
N LEU A 62 -6.93 0.59 11.34
CA LEU A 62 -7.17 -0.73 11.90
C LEU A 62 -8.32 -0.71 12.93
N GLU A 63 -8.47 0.36 13.70
CA GLU A 63 -9.58 0.51 14.63
C GLU A 63 -10.93 0.59 13.91
N LYS A 64 -10.99 1.22 12.74
CA LYS A 64 -12.19 1.21 11.87
C LYS A 64 -12.50 -0.20 11.36
N ALA A 65 -11.48 -0.97 10.99
CA ALA A 65 -11.67 -2.37 10.60
C ALA A 65 -12.24 -3.21 11.74
N LYS A 66 -11.73 -3.04 12.96
CA LYS A 66 -12.27 -3.72 14.16
C LYS A 66 -13.73 -3.40 14.39
N GLN A 67 -14.11 -2.13 14.29
CA GLN A 67 -15.52 -1.71 14.45
C GLN A 67 -16.41 -2.31 13.36
N ARG A 68 -15.95 -2.26 12.11
CA ARG A 68 -16.67 -2.83 10.96
C ARG A 68 -16.89 -4.34 11.09
N LEU A 69 -15.92 -5.05 11.61
CA LEU A 69 -15.86 -6.51 11.64
C LEU A 69 -16.04 -7.10 13.05
N ALA A 70 -16.61 -6.32 13.97
CA ALA A 70 -16.77 -6.68 15.39
C ALA A 70 -17.51 -8.02 15.63
N ASN A 71 -18.39 -8.40 14.71
CA ASN A 71 -19.17 -9.63 14.81
C ASN A 71 -18.45 -10.88 14.30
N SER A 72 -17.23 -10.75 13.78
CA SER A 72 -16.48 -11.88 13.24
C SER A 72 -15.62 -12.55 14.31
N SER A 73 -15.91 -13.79 14.64
CA SER A 73 -15.15 -14.58 15.61
C SER A 73 -13.81 -15.10 15.09
N VAL A 74 -13.63 -15.14 13.77
CA VAL A 74 -12.45 -15.74 13.12
C VAL A 74 -11.32 -14.75 12.86
N ILE A 75 -11.53 -13.44 13.07
CA ILE A 75 -10.54 -12.41 12.79
C ILE A 75 -9.69 -12.10 14.04
N ARG A 76 -8.38 -11.94 13.83
CA ARG A 76 -7.42 -11.46 14.84
C ARG A 76 -6.69 -10.26 14.26
N PHE A 77 -6.74 -9.13 14.96
CA PHE A 77 -6.17 -7.86 14.54
C PHE A 77 -4.85 -7.57 15.24
N PHE A 78 -3.85 -7.15 14.46
CA PHE A 78 -2.54 -6.74 14.96
C PHE A 78 -2.15 -5.38 14.38
N ASN A 79 -1.85 -4.42 15.24
CA ASN A 79 -1.29 -3.14 14.78
C ASN A 79 0.21 -3.30 14.55
N HIS A 80 0.55 -3.92 13.44
CA HIS A 80 1.91 -4.21 13.01
C HIS A 80 2.04 -4.00 11.51
N PRO A 81 3.19 -3.55 11.01
CA PRO A 81 3.50 -3.66 9.60
C PRO A 81 3.58 -5.15 9.19
N TYR A 82 3.28 -5.46 7.95
CA TYR A 82 3.32 -6.84 7.44
C TYR A 82 4.70 -7.50 7.56
N THR A 83 5.77 -6.73 7.69
CA THR A 83 7.13 -7.23 7.98
C THR A 83 7.25 -7.89 9.36
N MET A 84 6.32 -7.59 10.27
CA MET A 84 6.24 -8.20 11.61
C MET A 84 5.23 -9.37 11.68
N LEU A 85 4.85 -9.94 10.54
CA LEU A 85 3.94 -11.09 10.49
C LEU A 85 4.42 -12.25 11.38
N GLY A 86 5.73 -12.52 11.42
CA GLY A 86 6.28 -13.57 12.27
C GLY A 86 5.87 -13.45 13.73
N SER A 87 5.92 -12.23 14.30
CA SER A 87 5.50 -11.97 15.69
C SER A 87 4.00 -12.22 15.91
N ALA A 88 3.15 -11.88 14.92
CA ALA A 88 1.73 -12.16 15.02
C ALA A 88 1.43 -13.67 14.97
N LEU A 89 2.14 -14.42 14.14
CA LEU A 89 2.02 -15.89 14.06
C LEU A 89 2.49 -16.56 15.35
N GLU A 90 3.58 -16.07 15.93
CA GLU A 90 4.12 -16.57 17.20
C GLU A 90 3.12 -16.33 18.34
N ALA A 91 2.56 -15.13 18.45
CA ALA A 91 1.54 -14.79 19.45
C ALA A 91 0.30 -15.69 19.37
N LEU A 92 -0.08 -16.11 18.17
CA LEU A 92 -1.19 -17.02 17.90
C LEU A 92 -0.82 -18.50 17.95
N LYS A 93 0.47 -18.83 18.12
CA LYS A 93 1.02 -20.20 18.04
C LYS A 93 0.70 -20.90 16.70
N VAL A 94 0.74 -20.14 15.60
CA VAL A 94 0.47 -20.60 14.25
C VAL A 94 1.79 -20.85 13.52
N GLN A 95 2.03 -22.08 13.07
CA GLN A 95 3.28 -22.45 12.38
C GLN A 95 3.33 -22.08 10.90
N GLY A 96 2.19 -21.78 10.29
CA GLY A 96 2.13 -21.36 8.90
C GLY A 96 0.70 -21.11 8.42
N VAL A 97 0.56 -20.37 7.31
CA VAL A 97 -0.71 -19.95 6.75
C VAL A 97 -0.87 -20.41 5.30
N HIS A 98 -2.11 -20.54 4.85
CA HIS A 98 -2.45 -21.02 3.50
C HIS A 98 -2.33 -19.92 2.45
N CYS A 99 -2.60 -18.68 2.86
CA CYS A 99 -2.52 -17.54 1.96
C CYS A 99 -2.10 -16.27 2.71
N ILE A 100 -1.33 -15.44 2.03
CA ILE A 100 -1.02 -14.07 2.45
C ILE A 100 -1.47 -13.13 1.33
N LEU A 101 -2.23 -12.12 1.69
CA LEU A 101 -2.66 -11.03 0.83
C LEU A 101 -1.95 -9.74 1.25
N LEU A 102 -1.40 -9.04 0.28
CA LEU A 102 -0.95 -7.65 0.42
C LEU A 102 -1.66 -6.79 -0.63
N ASP A 103 -2.37 -5.77 -0.20
CA ASP A 103 -2.91 -4.70 -1.04
C ASP A 103 -2.06 -3.44 -0.79
N LEU A 104 -1.02 -3.26 -1.63
CA LEU A 104 -0.04 -2.20 -1.42
C LEU A 104 -0.61 -0.83 -1.80
N GLY A 105 -0.04 0.22 -1.23
CA GLY A 105 -0.40 1.60 -1.56
C GLY A 105 -1.29 2.27 -0.53
N LEU A 106 -2.17 3.15 -0.99
CA LEU A 106 -3.01 4.02 -0.16
C LEU A 106 -4.44 3.49 -0.07
N SER A 107 -4.97 3.42 1.14
CA SER A 107 -6.42 3.30 1.29
C SER A 107 -7.12 4.61 0.92
N MET A 108 -8.39 4.52 0.54
CA MET A 108 -9.22 5.71 0.31
C MET A 108 -9.36 6.58 1.57
N TYR A 109 -9.22 5.98 2.74
CA TYR A 109 -9.18 6.71 4.00
C TYR A 109 -8.00 7.70 4.03
N HIS A 110 -6.79 7.25 3.69
CA HIS A 110 -5.61 8.11 3.62
C HIS A 110 -5.80 9.30 2.67
N LEU A 111 -6.48 9.10 1.53
CA LEU A 111 -6.72 10.16 0.54
C LEU A 111 -7.80 11.15 0.97
N LYS A 112 -8.80 10.70 1.74
CA LYS A 112 -9.93 11.52 2.18
C LYS A 112 -9.68 12.24 3.52
N THR A 113 -8.77 11.73 4.34
CA THR A 113 -8.43 12.36 5.63
C THR A 113 -7.50 13.54 5.38
N LEU A 114 -8.02 14.74 5.61
CA LEU A 114 -7.38 15.99 5.22
C LEU A 114 -6.05 16.28 5.93
N ASP A 115 -5.75 15.63 7.06
CA ASP A 115 -4.57 15.95 7.87
C ASP A 115 -3.35 15.06 7.59
N ARG A 116 -3.45 14.11 6.64
CA ARG A 116 -2.40 13.10 6.40
C ARG A 116 -1.44 13.46 5.25
N GLY A 117 -1.76 14.43 4.44
CA GLY A 117 -0.86 14.94 3.40
C GLY A 117 -0.66 14.06 2.16
N PHE A 118 -1.53 13.07 1.91
CA PHE A 118 -1.41 12.17 0.77
C PHE A 118 -2.02 12.71 -0.54
N SER A 119 -2.88 13.73 -0.46
CA SER A 119 -3.56 14.31 -1.61
C SER A 119 -2.94 15.64 -2.02
N PHE A 120 -2.47 15.73 -3.25
CA PHE A 120 -1.98 16.98 -3.84
C PHE A 120 -3.09 17.99 -4.19
N MET A 121 -4.36 17.58 -4.01
CA MET A 121 -5.54 18.43 -4.25
C MET A 121 -6.03 19.15 -2.98
N SER A 122 -5.31 19.05 -1.87
CA SER A 122 -5.74 19.59 -0.59
C SER A 122 -4.71 20.54 0.02
N ASP A 123 -5.17 21.45 0.87
CA ASP A 123 -4.32 22.31 1.70
C ASP A 123 -3.84 21.62 2.99
N SER A 124 -3.86 20.30 2.99
CA SER A 124 -3.39 19.49 4.11
C SER A 124 -1.92 19.73 4.42
N PRO A 125 -1.50 19.57 5.68
CA PRO A 125 -0.09 19.50 6.04
C PRO A 125 0.65 18.45 5.21
N LEU A 126 1.89 18.75 4.84
CA LEU A 126 2.71 17.87 4.00
C LEU A 126 3.42 16.79 4.84
N ASP A 127 2.65 15.83 5.39
CA ASP A 127 3.19 14.77 6.26
C ASP A 127 3.56 13.50 5.48
N MET A 128 2.61 12.82 4.88
CA MET A 128 2.69 11.57 4.12
C MET A 128 3.14 10.33 4.91
N ARG A 129 3.23 10.35 6.24
CA ARG A 129 3.56 9.17 7.04
C ARG A 129 2.34 8.31 7.29
N PHE A 130 2.44 7.00 7.12
CA PHE A 130 1.40 6.05 7.57
C PHE A 130 1.34 5.96 9.10
N ASN A 131 2.51 5.98 9.73
CA ASN A 131 2.65 6.00 11.18
C ASN A 131 3.84 6.90 11.54
N ALA A 132 3.61 7.92 12.35
CA ALA A 132 4.65 8.86 12.75
C ALA A 132 5.72 8.22 13.67
N GLN A 133 5.38 7.12 14.37
CA GLN A 133 6.33 6.41 15.22
C GLN A 133 7.34 5.59 14.39
N ASP A 134 6.91 5.07 13.24
CA ASP A 134 7.76 4.23 12.38
C ASP A 134 8.59 5.06 11.39
N SER A 135 8.15 6.29 11.11
CA SER A 135 8.77 7.16 10.11
C SER A 135 9.21 8.47 10.76
N PRO A 136 10.48 8.64 11.07
CA PRO A 136 10.98 9.85 11.77
C PRO A 136 10.98 11.09 10.88
N VAL A 137 10.96 10.92 9.55
CA VAL A 137 11.03 11.99 8.55
C VAL A 137 9.71 12.07 7.80
N SER A 138 9.11 13.26 7.76
CA SER A 138 7.91 13.57 6.98
C SER A 138 8.26 14.09 5.59
N ALA A 139 7.28 14.18 4.69
CA ALA A 139 7.48 14.84 3.40
C ALA A 139 7.79 16.33 3.55
N LEU A 140 7.27 16.98 4.60
CA LEU A 140 7.59 18.37 4.97
C LEU A 140 9.08 18.51 5.29
N ASP A 141 9.66 17.56 6.03
CA ASP A 141 11.08 17.57 6.36
C ASP A 141 11.94 17.41 5.11
N VAL A 142 11.56 16.49 4.22
CA VAL A 142 12.28 16.26 2.96
C VAL A 142 12.34 17.55 2.14
N VAL A 143 11.21 18.21 1.88
CA VAL A 143 11.16 19.37 0.99
C VAL A 143 11.81 20.61 1.61
N ASN A 144 11.79 20.76 2.95
CA ASN A 144 12.33 21.96 3.60
C ASN A 144 13.79 21.82 4.07
N HIS A 145 14.28 20.60 4.35
CA HIS A 145 15.58 20.45 4.99
C HIS A 145 16.62 19.68 4.15
N PHE A 146 16.19 18.79 3.23
CA PHE A 146 17.13 17.99 2.44
C PHE A 146 17.85 18.84 1.38
N GLN A 147 19.03 18.38 0.96
CA GLN A 147 19.80 19.03 -0.10
C GLN A 147 19.11 18.83 -1.48
N GLU A 148 19.40 19.72 -2.44
CA GLU A 148 18.82 19.66 -3.78
C GLU A 148 19.04 18.32 -4.48
N ASN A 149 20.25 17.78 -4.36
CA ASN A 149 20.60 16.47 -4.93
C ASN A 149 19.83 15.34 -4.26
N GLU A 150 19.66 15.35 -2.93
CA GLU A 150 18.88 14.33 -2.21
C GLU A 150 17.42 14.33 -2.63
N ILE A 151 16.81 15.52 -2.74
CA ILE A 151 15.43 15.66 -3.25
C ILE A 151 15.35 15.13 -4.69
N SER A 152 16.29 15.51 -5.55
CA SER A 152 16.34 15.04 -6.94
C SER A 152 16.44 13.52 -7.02
N ASP A 153 17.30 12.91 -6.20
CA ASP A 153 17.50 11.46 -6.18
C ASP A 153 16.26 10.72 -5.69
N ILE A 154 15.58 11.23 -4.66
CA ILE A 154 14.30 10.69 -4.19
C ILE A 154 13.27 10.71 -5.32
N LEU A 155 13.09 11.86 -5.98
CA LEU A 155 12.10 12.02 -7.05
C LEU A 155 12.41 11.12 -8.25
N TYR A 156 13.68 10.97 -8.61
CA TYR A 156 14.12 10.12 -9.71
C TYR A 156 13.97 8.63 -9.37
N THR A 157 14.50 8.22 -8.23
CA THR A 157 14.56 6.81 -7.82
C THR A 157 13.19 6.23 -7.52
N PHE A 158 12.36 6.96 -6.76
CA PHE A 158 11.05 6.47 -6.28
C PHE A 158 9.84 6.95 -7.11
N GLY A 159 10.04 7.95 -7.97
CA GLY A 159 8.98 8.48 -8.85
C GLY A 159 9.18 8.20 -10.33
N GLU A 160 10.36 7.71 -10.73
CA GLU A 160 10.76 7.68 -12.14
C GLU A 160 10.51 9.05 -12.80
N GLU A 161 10.77 10.15 -12.03
CA GLU A 161 10.50 11.52 -12.45
C GLU A 161 11.68 12.07 -13.24
N ARG A 162 11.50 12.19 -14.56
CA ARG A 162 12.57 12.64 -15.46
C ARG A 162 13.01 14.09 -15.23
N MET A 163 12.10 14.91 -14.67
CA MET A 163 12.38 16.32 -14.39
C MET A 163 12.81 16.54 -12.92
N SER A 164 13.27 15.49 -12.24
CA SER A 164 13.62 15.49 -10.80
C SER A 164 14.56 16.63 -10.43
N LYS A 165 15.62 16.89 -11.21
CA LYS A 165 16.59 17.98 -10.98
C LYS A 165 15.95 19.36 -11.03
N GLN A 166 15.08 19.59 -12.02
CA GLN A 166 14.41 20.89 -12.18
C GLN A 166 13.39 21.12 -11.05
N ILE A 167 12.67 20.06 -10.64
CA ILE A 167 11.72 20.10 -9.53
C ILE A 167 12.46 20.36 -8.23
N ALA A 168 13.53 19.61 -7.93
CA ALA A 168 14.34 19.78 -6.72
C ALA A 168 14.92 21.21 -6.62
N LYS A 169 15.50 21.72 -7.69
CA LYS A 169 15.97 23.11 -7.76
C LYS A 169 14.84 24.10 -7.42
N ARG A 170 13.66 23.91 -8.02
CA ARG A 170 12.51 24.79 -7.79
C ARG A 170 12.01 24.73 -6.35
N ILE A 171 11.99 23.56 -5.73
CA ILE A 171 11.68 23.38 -4.31
C ILE A 171 12.67 24.18 -3.45
N VAL A 172 13.97 24.00 -3.67
CA VAL A 172 15.03 24.69 -2.89
C VAL A 172 14.99 26.20 -3.08
N GLU A 173 14.72 26.70 -4.27
CA GLU A 173 14.51 28.13 -4.52
C GLU A 173 13.31 28.69 -3.74
N LYS A 174 12.19 28.00 -3.78
CA LYS A 174 10.95 28.44 -3.14
C LYS A 174 10.99 28.40 -1.63
N ARG A 175 11.56 27.35 -1.02
CA ARG A 175 11.66 27.25 0.44
C ARG A 175 12.57 28.32 1.07
N LYS A 176 13.52 28.90 0.32
CA LYS A 176 14.33 30.03 0.78
C LYS A 176 13.50 31.31 0.97
N ILE A 177 12.37 31.43 0.28
CA ILE A 177 11.48 32.59 0.37
C ILE A 177 10.42 32.34 1.46
N LYS A 178 9.81 31.16 1.45
CA LYS A 178 8.75 30.74 2.40
C LYS A 178 8.79 29.23 2.52
N ALA A 179 8.74 28.71 3.75
CA ALA A 179 8.63 27.28 4.00
C ALA A 179 7.43 26.66 3.26
N ILE A 180 7.61 25.46 2.70
CA ILE A 180 6.59 24.70 2.00
C ILE A 180 5.86 23.87 3.04
N THR A 181 4.61 24.19 3.36
CA THR A 181 3.90 23.58 4.48
C THR A 181 2.71 22.73 4.07
N THR A 182 2.15 22.98 2.88
CA THR A 182 0.95 22.29 2.41
C THR A 182 1.18 21.48 1.14
N CYS A 183 0.31 20.49 0.91
CA CYS A 183 0.34 19.69 -0.31
C CYS A 183 0.08 20.56 -1.55
N SER A 184 -0.82 21.51 -1.47
CA SER A 184 -1.12 22.42 -2.59
C SER A 184 0.09 23.31 -2.93
N ASP A 185 0.81 23.86 -1.92
CA ASP A 185 2.03 24.63 -2.15
C ASP A 185 3.06 23.81 -2.95
N LEU A 186 3.34 22.58 -2.50
CA LEU A 186 4.25 21.69 -3.19
C LEU A 186 3.77 21.32 -4.61
N ALA A 187 2.47 21.03 -4.77
CA ALA A 187 1.91 20.68 -6.07
C ALA A 187 2.05 21.83 -7.08
N GLN A 188 1.82 23.08 -6.65
CA GLN A 188 2.00 24.29 -7.47
C GLN A 188 3.46 24.49 -7.87
N ILE A 189 4.42 24.27 -6.94
CA ILE A 189 5.85 24.35 -7.23
C ILE A 189 6.24 23.33 -8.31
N ILE A 190 5.79 22.08 -8.17
CA ILE A 190 6.04 21.01 -9.14
C ILE A 190 5.42 21.36 -10.50
N ALA A 191 4.18 21.80 -10.51
CA ALA A 191 3.49 22.19 -11.75
C ALA A 191 4.21 23.35 -12.46
N SER A 192 4.72 24.34 -11.70
CA SER A 192 5.50 25.44 -12.26
C SER A 192 6.82 25.00 -12.90
N ALA A 193 7.44 23.94 -12.38
CA ALA A 193 8.68 23.39 -12.93
C ALA A 193 8.46 22.53 -14.19
N LYS A 194 7.33 21.81 -14.26
CA LYS A 194 7.05 20.86 -15.36
C LYS A 194 6.23 21.44 -16.50
N GLY A 195 5.46 22.48 -16.24
CA GLY A 195 4.36 22.90 -17.11
C GLY A 195 3.20 21.89 -17.06
N TRP A 196 1.98 22.40 -17.28
CA TRP A 196 0.80 21.54 -17.35
C TRP A 196 0.61 21.02 -18.78
N ARG A 197 0.63 19.68 -18.93
CA ARG A 197 0.25 19.01 -20.19
C ARG A 197 -0.99 18.17 -19.92
N GLN A 198 -1.76 17.88 -20.96
CA GLN A 198 -2.90 16.97 -20.84
C GLN A 198 -2.46 15.60 -20.28
N GLY A 199 -3.28 15.01 -19.39
CA GLY A 199 -3.02 13.70 -18.78
C GLY A 199 -3.06 13.75 -17.25
N SER A 200 -2.24 12.94 -16.61
CA SER A 200 -2.15 12.90 -15.14
C SER A 200 -1.58 14.19 -14.55
N HIS A 201 -2.00 14.52 -13.34
CA HIS A 201 -1.53 15.73 -12.65
C HIS A 201 0.01 15.77 -12.56
N PRO A 202 0.66 16.92 -12.82
CA PRO A 202 2.13 17.03 -12.82
C PRO A 202 2.80 16.52 -11.55
N ALA A 203 2.15 16.68 -10.38
CA ALA A 203 2.69 16.29 -9.08
C ALA A 203 2.57 14.78 -8.80
N THR A 204 1.81 13.99 -9.56
CA THR A 204 1.53 12.58 -9.25
C THR A 204 2.78 11.77 -8.94
N LYS A 205 3.78 11.80 -9.82
CA LYS A 205 5.04 11.05 -9.64
C LYS A 205 5.87 11.53 -8.46
N SER A 206 5.90 12.84 -8.24
CA SER A 206 6.67 13.44 -7.15
C SER A 206 6.04 13.13 -5.79
N PHE A 207 4.73 13.16 -5.67
CA PHE A 207 4.01 12.76 -4.46
C PHE A 207 4.18 11.26 -4.19
N GLN A 208 4.07 10.42 -5.22
CA GLN A 208 4.38 8.99 -5.11
C GLN A 208 5.82 8.77 -4.61
N ALA A 209 6.80 9.48 -5.16
CA ALA A 209 8.20 9.36 -4.76
C ALA A 209 8.41 9.69 -3.28
N LEU A 210 7.86 10.82 -2.84
CA LEU A 210 7.95 11.26 -1.44
C LEU A 210 7.28 10.25 -0.51
N ARG A 211 6.09 9.75 -0.85
CA ARG A 211 5.37 8.74 -0.07
C ARG A 211 6.19 7.46 0.09
N ILE A 212 6.71 6.94 -1.03
CA ILE A 212 7.52 5.71 -1.03
C ILE A 212 8.77 5.90 -0.16
N TYR A 213 9.43 7.05 -0.27
CA TYR A 213 10.61 7.36 0.51
C TYR A 213 10.30 7.48 2.01
N VAL A 214 9.33 8.33 2.37
CA VAL A 214 8.93 8.61 3.76
C VAL A 214 8.50 7.34 4.49
N ASN A 215 7.83 6.42 3.80
CA ASN A 215 7.33 5.19 4.40
C ASN A 215 8.21 3.97 4.12
N ALA A 216 9.37 4.15 3.47
CA ALA A 216 10.30 3.07 3.12
C ALA A 216 9.59 1.87 2.43
N GLU A 217 8.59 2.13 1.56
CA GLU A 217 7.64 1.12 1.07
C GLU A 217 8.34 -0.04 0.36
N LEU A 218 9.29 0.25 -0.54
CA LEU A 218 10.01 -0.80 -1.28
C LEU A 218 10.95 -1.60 -0.37
N TYR A 219 11.60 -0.95 0.60
CA TYR A 219 12.45 -1.62 1.58
C TYR A 219 11.64 -2.59 2.45
N HIS A 220 10.45 -2.19 2.90
CA HIS A 220 9.56 -3.08 3.65
C HIS A 220 9.10 -4.26 2.80
N LEU A 221 8.78 -4.03 1.52
CA LEU A 221 8.38 -5.11 0.62
C LEU A 221 9.53 -6.10 0.37
N GLU A 222 10.75 -5.63 0.14
CA GLU A 222 11.94 -6.47 -0.01
C GLU A 222 12.19 -7.33 1.23
N ASN A 223 12.17 -6.72 2.42
CA ASN A 223 12.36 -7.44 3.69
C ASN A 223 11.27 -8.49 3.94
N PHE A 224 10.03 -8.20 3.60
CA PHE A 224 8.94 -9.15 3.70
C PHE A 224 9.15 -10.33 2.76
N LEU A 225 9.46 -10.06 1.49
CA LEU A 225 9.67 -11.09 0.49
C LEU A 225 10.84 -12.02 0.83
N ALA A 226 11.88 -11.51 1.48
CA ALA A 226 13.00 -12.31 1.95
C ALA A 226 12.59 -13.38 2.98
N GLN A 227 11.54 -13.12 3.75
CA GLN A 227 11.09 -13.96 4.87
C GLN A 227 9.81 -14.75 4.59
N VAL A 228 9.00 -14.34 3.62
CA VAL A 228 7.63 -14.86 3.40
C VAL A 228 7.55 -16.38 3.21
N HIS A 229 8.62 -16.99 2.70
CA HIS A 229 8.69 -18.45 2.56
C HIS A 229 8.59 -19.21 3.89
N SER A 230 8.99 -18.60 5.01
CA SER A 230 8.94 -19.23 6.34
C SER A 230 7.52 -19.23 6.94
N TRP A 231 6.65 -18.37 6.46
CA TRP A 231 5.30 -18.16 6.99
C TRP A 231 4.20 -18.84 6.20
N LEU A 232 4.40 -19.08 4.90
CA LEU A 232 3.46 -19.81 4.08
C LEU A 232 3.66 -21.33 4.22
N LEU A 233 2.58 -22.09 4.15
CA LEU A 233 2.63 -23.54 4.02
C LEU A 233 3.09 -23.93 2.60
N PRO A 234 3.62 -25.15 2.38
CA PRO A 234 3.83 -25.66 1.02
C PRO A 234 2.55 -25.55 0.18
N GLN A 235 2.67 -25.16 -1.08
CA GLN A 235 1.56 -24.81 -1.98
C GLN A 235 0.71 -23.61 -1.52
N GLY A 236 1.11 -22.91 -0.47
CA GLY A 236 0.46 -21.67 -0.02
C GLY A 236 0.63 -20.53 -1.02
N LEU A 237 -0.30 -19.60 -1.00
CA LEU A 237 -0.39 -18.51 -1.97
C LEU A 237 0.04 -17.16 -1.37
N LEU A 238 0.88 -16.44 -2.10
CA LEU A 238 1.15 -15.04 -1.86
C LEU A 238 0.47 -14.22 -2.96
N ALA A 239 -0.59 -13.49 -2.61
CA ALA A 239 -1.28 -12.58 -3.49
C ALA A 239 -0.87 -11.14 -3.18
N VAL A 240 -0.40 -10.42 -4.17
CA VAL A 240 0.03 -9.02 -4.00
C VAL A 240 -0.60 -8.14 -5.06
N ILE A 241 -1.32 -7.12 -4.62
CA ILE A 241 -1.84 -6.04 -5.45
C ILE A 241 -0.82 -4.91 -5.41
N THR A 242 -0.42 -4.44 -6.58
CA THR A 242 0.55 -3.36 -6.77
C THR A 242 -0.08 -2.23 -7.58
N TYR A 243 0.34 -0.99 -7.33
CA TYR A 243 -0.21 0.19 -8.00
C TYR A 243 0.80 0.96 -8.84
N HIS A 244 2.08 0.60 -8.77
CA HIS A 244 3.12 1.19 -9.59
C HIS A 244 4.16 0.19 -10.09
N SER A 245 4.93 0.64 -11.11
CA SER A 245 5.90 -0.19 -11.83
C SER A 245 7.00 -0.80 -10.96
N MET A 246 7.41 -0.10 -9.89
CA MET A 246 8.51 -0.55 -9.05
C MET A 246 8.10 -1.72 -8.15
N GLU A 247 6.91 -1.67 -7.54
CA GLU A 247 6.36 -2.81 -6.78
C GLU A 247 6.23 -4.04 -7.69
N ASP A 248 5.59 -3.89 -8.85
CA ASP A 248 5.38 -4.98 -9.81
C ASP A 248 6.71 -5.58 -10.30
N ARG A 249 7.74 -4.73 -10.54
CA ARG A 249 9.08 -5.14 -10.93
C ARG A 249 9.79 -5.91 -9.83
N LEU A 250 9.66 -5.46 -8.58
CA LEU A 250 10.25 -6.11 -7.42
C LEU A 250 9.68 -7.53 -7.25
N LEU A 251 8.36 -7.70 -7.29
CA LEU A 251 7.71 -9.02 -7.24
C LEU A 251 8.13 -9.94 -8.38
N LYS A 252 8.20 -9.41 -9.59
CA LYS A 252 8.63 -10.17 -10.77
C LYS A 252 10.09 -10.62 -10.65
N ASN A 253 10.97 -9.76 -10.15
CA ASN A 253 12.37 -10.10 -9.93
C ASN A 253 12.52 -11.12 -8.80
N PHE A 254 11.79 -10.94 -7.69
CA PHE A 254 11.73 -11.89 -6.59
C PHE A 254 11.30 -13.27 -7.07
N SER A 255 10.22 -13.40 -7.83
CA SER A 255 9.75 -14.70 -8.31
C SER A 255 10.71 -15.42 -9.25
N LYS A 256 11.59 -14.68 -9.94
CA LYS A 256 12.63 -15.27 -10.80
C LYS A 256 13.86 -15.73 -10.02
N ALA A 257 14.19 -15.01 -8.94
CA ALA A 257 15.38 -15.28 -8.14
C ALA A 257 15.12 -16.26 -6.98
N SER A 258 13.88 -16.37 -6.52
CA SER A 258 13.52 -17.21 -5.38
C SER A 258 13.47 -18.68 -5.75
N PRO A 259 14.14 -19.56 -4.98
CA PRO A 259 13.99 -20.99 -5.15
C PRO A 259 12.66 -21.52 -4.56
N TYR A 260 11.97 -20.70 -3.77
CA TYR A 260 10.76 -21.10 -3.04
C TYR A 260 9.46 -20.67 -3.70
N PHE A 261 9.50 -19.75 -4.68
CA PHE A 261 8.29 -19.19 -5.26
C PHE A 261 8.31 -19.22 -6.77
N SER A 262 7.16 -19.51 -7.34
CA SER A 262 6.88 -19.34 -8.75
C SER A 262 5.63 -18.46 -8.96
N LEU A 263 5.62 -17.68 -10.04
CA LEU A 263 4.39 -17.01 -10.47
C LEU A 263 3.38 -18.04 -10.95
N ARG A 264 2.13 -17.96 -10.46
CA ARG A 264 1.05 -18.78 -10.97
C ARG A 264 0.73 -18.42 -12.42
N ASP A 265 0.68 -17.12 -12.71
CA ASP A 265 0.44 -16.58 -14.04
C ASP A 265 1.61 -15.69 -14.48
N LYS A 266 2.10 -15.87 -15.73
CA LYS A 266 3.20 -15.05 -16.26
C LYS A 266 2.84 -13.57 -16.35
N LYS A 267 1.58 -13.27 -16.69
CA LYS A 267 1.05 -11.89 -16.76
C LYS A 267 0.35 -11.53 -15.46
N PRO A 268 0.40 -10.27 -15.02
CA PRO A 268 -0.44 -9.84 -13.91
C PRO A 268 -1.91 -9.88 -14.32
N ILE A 269 -2.77 -10.12 -13.35
CA ILE A 269 -4.20 -9.98 -13.49
C ILE A 269 -4.52 -8.49 -13.40
N LEU A 270 -5.31 -7.98 -14.35
CA LEU A 270 -5.72 -6.57 -14.41
C LEU A 270 -7.18 -6.45 -13.99
N PRO A 271 -7.62 -5.30 -13.46
CA PRO A 271 -9.02 -5.03 -13.19
C PRO A 271 -9.86 -5.18 -14.45
N ASP A 272 -11.04 -5.75 -14.33
CA ASP A 272 -11.98 -5.84 -15.42
C ASP A 272 -12.73 -4.51 -15.67
N GLU A 273 -13.55 -4.46 -16.72
CA GLU A 273 -14.28 -3.23 -17.07
C GLU A 273 -15.32 -2.83 -16.00
N GLU A 274 -15.93 -3.79 -15.32
CA GLU A 274 -16.93 -3.53 -14.29
C GLU A 274 -16.25 -2.87 -13.07
N GLU A 275 -15.09 -3.41 -12.68
CA GLU A 275 -14.28 -2.88 -11.59
C GLU A 275 -13.74 -1.48 -11.90
N LEU A 276 -13.24 -1.26 -13.13
CA LEU A 276 -12.77 0.06 -13.57
C LEU A 276 -13.86 1.12 -13.58
N ARG A 277 -15.12 0.74 -13.83
CA ARG A 277 -16.27 1.66 -13.77
C ARG A 277 -16.69 1.98 -12.34
N SER A 278 -16.67 0.98 -11.45
CA SER A 278 -17.10 1.13 -10.06
C SER A 278 -16.04 1.73 -9.14
N ASN A 279 -14.74 1.51 -9.44
CA ASN A 279 -13.62 1.91 -8.61
C ASN A 279 -12.47 2.49 -9.46
N ALA A 280 -12.47 3.81 -9.64
CA ALA A 280 -11.43 4.49 -10.43
C ALA A 280 -10.01 4.35 -9.85
N SER A 281 -9.87 4.04 -8.55
CA SER A 281 -8.57 3.90 -7.88
C SER A 281 -7.78 2.67 -8.33
N VAL A 282 -8.46 1.65 -8.88
CA VAL A 282 -7.81 0.41 -9.34
C VAL A 282 -7.22 0.49 -10.76
N ARG A 283 -7.34 1.64 -11.43
CA ARG A 283 -6.88 1.79 -12.83
C ARG A 283 -5.43 1.34 -13.06
N SER A 284 -4.55 1.54 -12.10
CA SER A 284 -3.14 1.12 -12.16
C SER A 284 -2.85 -0.18 -11.41
N ALA A 285 -3.86 -0.77 -10.79
CA ALA A 285 -3.73 -1.97 -9.97
C ALA A 285 -3.36 -3.19 -10.82
N LYS A 286 -2.50 -4.04 -10.26
CA LYS A 286 -2.10 -5.32 -10.83
C LYS A 286 -2.04 -6.36 -9.73
N LEU A 287 -2.76 -7.45 -9.87
CA LEU A 287 -2.68 -8.57 -8.95
C LEU A 287 -1.68 -9.62 -9.49
N ARG A 288 -0.74 -10.01 -8.65
CA ARG A 288 0.11 -11.19 -8.88
C ARG A 288 -0.11 -12.22 -7.78
N VAL A 289 -0.18 -13.47 -8.19
CA VAL A 289 -0.25 -14.61 -7.28
C VAL A 289 0.99 -15.47 -7.46
N LEU A 290 1.71 -15.69 -6.37
CA LEU A 290 2.87 -16.57 -6.30
C LEU A 290 2.50 -17.80 -5.49
N ILE A 291 3.03 -18.96 -5.90
CA ILE A 291 2.82 -20.23 -5.22
C ILE A 291 4.14 -20.59 -4.54
N ARG A 292 4.07 -20.96 -3.26
CA ARG A 292 5.21 -21.55 -2.55
C ARG A 292 5.40 -23.01 -3.01
N ALA A 293 6.63 -23.35 -3.40
CA ALA A 293 7.02 -24.72 -3.74
C ALA A 293 6.89 -25.67 -2.54
#